data_80665a7a36d6c85ea89ed02a30a8eafb
#
_entry.id   80665a7a36d6c85ea89ed02a30a8eafb
#
_cell.length_a   1.000
_cell.length_b   1.000
_cell.length_c   1.000
_cell.angle_alpha   90.00
_cell.angle_beta   90.00
_cell.angle_gamma   90.00
#
_symmetry.space_group_name_H-M   'P 1'
#
loop_
_entity.id
_entity.type
_entity.pdbx_description
1 polymer ?
#
loop_
_entity_poly.entity_id
_entity_poly.type
_entity_poly.pdbx_seq_one_letter_code
_entity_poly.pdbx_strand_id
1 'polypeptide(L)'
;LGRRFAEWQLAIHVVESELDKGDMIVIDGSLQTNFKNELKYANRLYDLAKNKGVIVCGLAKTSRLITESGHPLLARVAEISEGVTFGKWHVKIAEEVSADDKGFMMAVKFHPQSKFVFRFEILREQFSKMTNEELNSILDSLAENSQDVAMIGYPYGAIDADRFAQVRRDELGMYQGFLLSEKLKHPEWKKLQKYSASLGAHNDLNGVTS
;
A
#
# COMPACT_ATOMS: atom_id res chain seq x y z
N LEU A 1 2.82 -13.04 4.41
CA LEU A 1 4.11 -12.57 4.93
C LEU A 1 5.12 -12.37 3.80
N GLY A 2 5.40 -13.39 2.96
CA GLY A 2 6.38 -13.32 1.86
C GLY A 2 6.12 -12.20 0.86
N ARG A 3 4.87 -12.00 0.45
CA ARG A 3 4.46 -10.91 -0.47
C ARG A 3 4.92 -9.54 0.04
N ARG A 4 4.68 -9.22 1.30
CA ARG A 4 5.03 -7.92 1.87
C ARG A 4 6.55 -7.66 1.86
N PHE A 5 7.37 -8.67 2.14
CA PHE A 5 8.82 -8.55 2.05
C PHE A 5 9.31 -8.39 0.60
N ALA A 6 8.66 -9.07 -0.36
CA ALA A 6 8.95 -8.91 -1.79
C ALA A 6 8.61 -7.49 -2.27
N GLU A 7 7.49 -6.91 -1.82
CA GLU A 7 7.10 -5.52 -2.10
C GLU A 7 8.18 -4.53 -1.62
N TRP A 8 8.67 -4.67 -0.39
CA TRP A 8 9.76 -3.83 0.12
C TRP A 8 11.05 -3.97 -0.68
N GLN A 9 11.44 -5.22 -1.03
CA GLN A 9 12.64 -5.46 -1.82
C GLN A 9 12.53 -4.88 -3.23
N LEU A 10 11.37 -5.02 -3.86
CA LEU A 10 11.10 -4.42 -5.17
C LEU A 10 11.15 -2.89 -5.08
N ALA A 11 10.52 -2.30 -4.07
CA ALA A 11 10.56 -0.86 -3.86
C ALA A 11 11.99 -0.33 -3.68
N ILE A 12 12.82 -1.04 -2.90
CA ILE A 12 14.25 -0.70 -2.75
C ILE A 12 14.95 -0.75 -4.10
N HIS A 13 14.75 -1.81 -4.88
CA HIS A 13 15.37 -1.97 -6.20
C HIS A 13 14.95 -0.85 -7.15
N VAL A 14 13.65 -0.53 -7.23
CA VAL A 14 13.13 0.54 -8.09
C VAL A 14 13.72 1.90 -7.69
N VAL A 15 13.77 2.22 -6.39
CA VAL A 15 14.40 3.46 -5.94
C VAL A 15 15.90 3.47 -6.26
N GLU A 16 16.59 2.33 -6.16
CA GLU A 16 18.02 2.24 -6.39
C GLU A 16 18.38 2.43 -7.87
N SER A 17 17.63 1.82 -8.79
CA SER A 17 18.00 1.70 -10.21
C SER A 17 17.16 2.53 -11.18
N GLU A 18 15.92 2.87 -10.86
CA GLU A 18 14.98 3.44 -11.83
C GLU A 18 14.55 4.88 -11.51
N LEU A 19 14.61 5.30 -10.25
CA LEU A 19 14.11 6.62 -9.84
C LEU A 19 15.26 7.61 -9.61
N ASP A 20 15.00 8.86 -9.96
CA ASP A 20 15.92 9.98 -9.77
C ASP A 20 15.40 10.99 -8.74
N LYS A 21 16.22 12.01 -8.44
CA LYS A 21 15.84 13.09 -7.52
C LYS A 21 14.58 13.81 -7.99
N GLY A 22 13.60 13.90 -7.13
CA GLY A 22 12.31 14.54 -7.39
C GLY A 22 11.22 13.56 -7.81
N ASP A 23 11.60 12.31 -8.14
CA ASP A 23 10.63 11.26 -8.40
C ASP A 23 9.92 10.82 -7.11
N MET A 24 8.80 10.13 -7.28
CA MET A 24 7.97 9.63 -6.19
C MET A 24 7.73 8.13 -6.33
N ILE A 25 7.88 7.41 -5.21
CA ILE A 25 7.41 6.02 -5.09
C ILE A 25 6.16 5.97 -4.21
N VAL A 26 5.11 5.30 -4.69
CA VAL A 26 3.87 5.10 -3.94
C VAL A 26 3.73 3.63 -3.57
N ILE A 27 3.73 3.34 -2.28
CA ILE A 27 3.50 2.01 -1.73
C ILE A 27 1.98 1.76 -1.62
N ASP A 28 1.49 0.62 -2.12
CA ASP A 28 0.09 0.23 -1.92
C ASP A 28 -0.13 -0.16 -0.45
N GLY A 29 -0.66 0.77 0.31
CA GLY A 29 -0.90 0.66 1.74
C GLY A 29 -0.24 1.78 2.55
N SER A 30 -0.17 1.58 3.86
CA SER A 30 0.47 2.53 4.79
C SER A 30 1.97 2.33 4.87
N LEU A 31 2.69 3.37 5.29
CA LEU A 31 4.12 3.32 5.60
C LEU A 31 4.41 2.67 6.97
N GLN A 32 3.39 2.13 7.61
CA GLN A 32 3.49 1.40 8.88
C GLN A 32 4.05 0.00 8.67
N THR A 33 4.90 -0.44 9.59
CA THR A 33 5.42 -1.81 9.63
C THR A 33 4.63 -2.65 10.65
N ASN A 34 4.21 -3.85 10.26
CA ASN A 34 3.31 -4.70 11.05
C ASN A 34 3.92 -6.07 11.40
N PHE A 35 5.04 -6.44 10.77
CA PHE A 35 5.63 -7.77 10.93
C PHE A 35 7.03 -7.70 11.53
N LYS A 36 7.40 -8.73 12.27
CA LYS A 36 8.77 -8.88 12.78
C LYS A 36 9.78 -8.82 11.63
N ASN A 37 10.81 -8.03 11.79
CA ASN A 37 11.89 -7.75 10.83
C ASN A 37 11.47 -6.89 9.60
N GLU A 38 10.21 -6.49 9.45
CA GLU A 38 9.78 -5.62 8.35
C GLU A 38 10.48 -4.25 8.41
N LEU A 39 10.63 -3.71 9.62
CA LEU A 39 11.25 -2.41 9.85
C LEU A 39 12.65 -2.27 9.23
N LYS A 40 13.43 -3.36 9.15
CA LYS A 40 14.75 -3.37 8.51
C LYS A 40 14.68 -3.00 7.02
N TYR A 41 13.69 -3.52 6.31
CA TYR A 41 13.50 -3.25 4.88
C TYR A 41 12.91 -1.86 4.66
N ALA A 42 11.91 -1.50 5.47
CA ALA A 42 11.31 -0.17 5.43
C ALA A 42 12.36 0.93 5.67
N ASN A 43 13.17 0.81 6.72
CA ASN A 43 14.22 1.78 7.01
C ASN A 43 15.23 1.87 5.86
N ARG A 44 15.64 0.73 5.28
CA ARG A 44 16.55 0.74 4.11
C ARG A 44 15.95 1.52 2.95
N LEU A 45 14.66 1.31 2.64
CA LEU A 45 13.95 2.06 1.60
C LEU A 45 13.94 3.56 1.91
N TYR A 46 13.58 3.92 3.15
CA TYR A 46 13.45 5.31 3.56
C TYR A 46 14.79 6.05 3.52
N ASP A 47 15.86 5.42 4.00
CA ASP A 47 17.20 6.00 3.96
C ASP A 47 17.72 6.15 2.52
N LEU A 48 17.52 5.13 1.68
CA LEU A 48 17.89 5.19 0.27
C LEU A 48 17.15 6.31 -0.47
N ALA A 49 15.84 6.38 -0.30
CA ALA A 49 14.98 7.38 -0.94
C ALA A 49 15.36 8.81 -0.48
N LYS A 50 15.60 9.01 0.82
CA LYS A 50 16.08 10.30 1.35
C LYS A 50 17.40 10.71 0.71
N ASN A 51 18.35 9.79 0.61
CA ASN A 51 19.69 10.05 0.05
C ASN A 51 19.63 10.38 -1.45
N LYS A 52 18.74 9.74 -2.21
CA LYS A 52 18.51 10.03 -3.63
C LYS A 52 17.60 11.23 -3.87
N GLY A 53 16.89 11.72 -2.86
CA GLY A 53 15.88 12.76 -3.00
C GLY A 53 14.59 12.27 -3.66
N VAL A 54 14.29 10.97 -3.56
CA VAL A 54 13.04 10.35 -3.99
C VAL A 54 12.00 10.47 -2.87
N ILE A 55 10.77 10.85 -3.21
CA ILE A 55 9.69 11.03 -2.25
C ILE A 55 9.00 9.68 -2.00
N VAL A 56 8.83 9.31 -0.72
CA VAL A 56 8.14 8.07 -0.35
C VAL A 56 6.74 8.37 0.14
N CYS A 57 5.76 7.80 -0.56
CA CYS A 57 4.35 7.91 -0.24
C CYS A 57 3.72 6.54 0.04
N GLY A 58 2.65 6.54 0.81
CA GLY A 58 1.76 5.40 1.00
C GLY A 58 0.33 5.78 0.62
N LEU A 59 -0.37 4.90 -0.10
CA LEU A 59 -1.76 5.08 -0.47
C LEU A 59 -2.57 3.86 -0.05
N ALA A 60 -3.39 4.00 0.98
CA ALA A 60 -4.20 2.92 1.51
C ALA A 60 -5.69 3.11 1.17
N LYS A 61 -6.27 2.09 0.52
CA LYS A 61 -7.70 2.01 0.20
C LYS A 61 -8.57 1.89 1.46
N THR A 62 -8.00 1.34 2.52
CA THR A 62 -8.67 1.11 3.80
C THR A 62 -7.80 1.58 4.96
N SER A 63 -8.43 1.97 6.05
CA SER A 63 -7.74 2.38 7.28
C SER A 63 -8.43 1.75 8.49
N ARG A 64 -7.62 1.34 9.47
CA ARG A 64 -8.11 0.90 10.78
C ARG A 64 -8.27 2.06 11.77
N LEU A 65 -8.01 3.28 11.34
CA LEU A 65 -8.19 4.46 12.19
C LEU A 65 -9.66 4.66 12.48
N ILE A 66 -9.95 4.92 13.75
CA ILE A 66 -11.27 5.21 14.26
C ILE A 66 -11.29 6.60 14.90
N THR A 67 -12.46 7.23 14.91
CA THR A 67 -12.72 8.45 15.66
C THR A 67 -12.78 8.15 17.16
N GLU A 68 -12.75 9.17 18.00
CA GLU A 68 -12.98 9.03 19.46
C GLU A 68 -14.33 8.37 19.78
N SER A 69 -15.33 8.56 18.90
CA SER A 69 -16.65 7.92 18.99
C SER A 69 -16.72 6.49 18.45
N GLY A 70 -15.58 5.91 18.02
CA GLY A 70 -15.47 4.51 17.55
C GLY A 70 -15.88 4.27 16.09
N HIS A 71 -16.15 5.32 15.31
CA HIS A 71 -16.51 5.17 13.88
C HIS A 71 -15.26 5.10 12.98
N PRO A 72 -15.29 4.36 11.84
CA PRO A 72 -14.20 4.36 10.88
C PRO A 72 -13.91 5.78 10.39
N LEU A 73 -12.66 6.24 10.58
CA LEU A 73 -12.28 7.64 10.34
C LEU A 73 -12.50 8.07 8.90
N LEU A 74 -12.05 7.27 7.92
CA LEU A 74 -12.20 7.63 6.50
C LEU A 74 -13.68 7.69 6.06
N ALA A 75 -14.52 6.80 6.58
CA ALA A 75 -15.95 6.83 6.30
C ALA A 75 -16.57 8.13 6.83
N ARG A 76 -16.17 8.54 8.04
CA ARG A 76 -16.68 9.79 8.64
C ARG A 76 -16.19 11.03 7.88
N VAL A 77 -14.94 11.03 7.40
CA VAL A 77 -14.43 12.10 6.53
C VAL A 77 -15.19 12.13 5.21
N ALA A 78 -15.50 10.99 4.62
CA ALA A 78 -16.28 10.90 3.39
C ALA A 78 -17.69 11.50 3.58
N GLU A 79 -18.39 11.14 4.65
CA GLU A 79 -19.72 11.70 5.01
C GLU A 79 -19.66 13.23 5.16
N ILE A 80 -18.70 13.75 5.96
CA ILE A 80 -18.57 15.21 6.20
C ILE A 80 -18.25 15.93 4.90
N SER A 81 -17.53 15.29 3.99
CA SER A 81 -17.18 15.87 2.69
C SER A 81 -18.25 15.69 1.61
N GLU A 82 -19.39 15.08 1.90
CA GLU A 82 -20.52 15.07 0.98
C GLU A 82 -20.96 16.50 0.65
N GLY A 83 -21.05 16.80 -0.64
CA GLY A 83 -21.35 18.16 -1.10
C GLY A 83 -20.12 19.06 -1.32
N VAL A 84 -18.92 18.63 -0.94
CA VAL A 84 -17.70 19.34 -1.34
C VAL A 84 -17.45 19.09 -2.83
N THR A 85 -17.57 20.14 -3.63
CA THR A 85 -17.47 20.11 -5.10
C THR A 85 -16.07 20.43 -5.62
N PHE A 86 -15.09 20.63 -4.76
CA PHE A 86 -13.70 20.87 -5.16
C PHE A 86 -13.15 19.68 -5.94
N GLY A 87 -12.35 19.94 -6.96
CA GLY A 87 -11.80 18.93 -7.85
C GLY A 87 -10.97 17.87 -7.13
N LYS A 88 -10.14 18.31 -6.20
CA LYS A 88 -9.37 17.49 -5.27
C LYS A 88 -9.29 18.19 -3.92
N TRP A 89 -9.10 17.43 -2.88
CA TRP A 89 -8.84 17.99 -1.55
C TRP A 89 -8.08 17.00 -0.68
N HIS A 90 -7.44 17.51 0.34
CA HIS A 90 -6.82 16.73 1.39
C HIS A 90 -7.07 17.39 2.75
N VAL A 91 -7.02 16.57 3.79
CA VAL A 91 -7.10 17.03 5.19
C VAL A 91 -6.21 16.17 6.06
N LYS A 92 -5.46 16.77 6.95
CA LYS A 92 -4.69 16.05 7.98
C LYS A 92 -5.65 15.29 8.91
N ILE A 93 -5.40 14.01 9.11
CA ILE A 93 -6.28 13.13 9.92
C ILE A 93 -5.66 12.67 11.23
N ALA A 94 -4.35 12.63 11.33
CA ALA A 94 -3.65 12.27 12.55
C ALA A 94 -2.22 12.83 12.55
N GLU A 95 -1.72 13.20 13.72
CA GLU A 95 -0.31 13.60 13.89
C GLU A 95 0.58 12.40 14.22
N GLU A 96 0.18 11.64 15.22
CA GLU A 96 0.81 10.40 15.63
C GLU A 96 -0.27 9.43 16.08
N VAL A 97 -0.16 8.18 15.61
CA VAL A 97 -1.04 7.09 16.02
C VAL A 97 -0.23 6.05 16.80
N SER A 98 0.98 5.76 16.35
CA SER A 98 1.92 4.89 17.05
C SER A 98 3.37 5.20 16.67
N ALA A 99 4.33 4.69 17.45
CA ALA A 99 5.76 4.82 17.15
C ALA A 99 6.17 4.12 15.84
N ASP A 100 5.36 3.18 15.37
CA ASP A 100 5.59 2.44 14.13
C ASP A 100 5.08 3.19 12.89
N ASP A 101 4.30 4.26 13.08
CA ASP A 101 3.81 5.11 12.00
C ASP A 101 4.91 6.06 11.53
N LYS A 102 5.41 5.83 10.33
CA LYS A 102 6.47 6.66 9.71
C LYS A 102 5.93 7.72 8.77
N GLY A 103 4.65 7.65 8.41
CA GLY A 103 3.97 8.57 7.52
C GLY A 103 3.33 9.76 8.23
N PHE A 104 3.35 10.93 7.59
CA PHE A 104 2.40 12.01 7.88
C PHE A 104 1.09 11.68 7.19
N MET A 105 0.00 11.57 7.96
CA MET A 105 -1.26 11.00 7.51
C MET A 105 -2.27 12.04 7.09
N MET A 106 -2.84 11.85 5.90
CA MET A 106 -3.90 12.68 5.33
C MET A 106 -5.04 11.80 4.83
N ALA A 107 -6.27 12.32 4.90
CA ALA A 107 -7.36 11.85 4.06
C ALA A 107 -7.34 12.65 2.77
N VAL A 108 -7.43 11.98 1.63
CA VAL A 108 -7.39 12.63 0.31
C VAL A 108 -8.53 12.15 -0.57
N LYS A 109 -9.01 13.05 -1.41
CA LYS A 109 -9.93 12.76 -2.52
C LYS A 109 -9.33 13.36 -3.78
N PHE A 110 -9.05 12.53 -4.79
CA PHE A 110 -8.35 12.95 -6.00
C PHE A 110 -9.26 13.37 -7.14
N HIS A 111 -10.57 13.09 -7.06
CA HIS A 111 -11.52 13.45 -8.10
C HIS A 111 -12.89 13.78 -7.50
N PRO A 112 -13.61 14.83 -7.99
CA PRO A 112 -14.90 15.26 -7.43
C PRO A 112 -15.98 14.17 -7.52
N GLN A 113 -15.99 13.40 -8.58
CA GLN A 113 -16.96 12.30 -8.80
C GLN A 113 -16.56 10.99 -8.07
N SER A 114 -15.39 10.92 -7.44
CA SER A 114 -15.01 9.76 -6.67
C SER A 114 -15.91 9.61 -5.45
N LYS A 115 -16.35 8.38 -5.20
CA LYS A 115 -17.05 7.99 -3.97
C LYS A 115 -16.07 7.68 -2.83
N PHE A 116 -14.78 7.61 -3.13
CA PHE A 116 -13.75 7.12 -2.21
C PHE A 116 -12.90 8.27 -1.69
N VAL A 117 -12.61 8.17 -0.39
CA VAL A 117 -11.59 8.94 0.31
C VAL A 117 -10.51 7.95 0.72
N PHE A 118 -9.25 8.28 0.47
CA PHE A 118 -8.12 7.40 0.74
C PHE A 118 -7.28 7.94 1.90
N ARG A 119 -6.61 7.04 2.62
CA ARG A 119 -5.50 7.41 3.50
C ARG A 119 -4.25 7.56 2.64
N PHE A 120 -3.71 8.75 2.62
CA PHE A 120 -2.47 9.07 1.95
C PHE A 120 -1.41 9.46 2.98
N GLU A 121 -0.21 9.00 2.78
CA GLU A 121 0.91 9.26 3.67
C GLU A 121 2.13 9.72 2.88
N ILE A 122 2.87 10.65 3.45
CA ILE A 122 4.22 11.00 3.00
C ILE A 122 5.16 10.70 4.16
N LEU A 123 6.35 10.15 3.89
CA LEU A 123 7.34 9.88 4.92
C LEU A 123 7.56 11.14 5.76
N ARG A 124 7.36 11.06 7.08
CA ARG A 124 7.30 12.21 7.99
C ARG A 124 8.53 13.11 7.92
N GLU A 125 9.72 12.51 7.84
CA GLU A 125 10.97 13.25 7.73
C GLU A 125 11.09 14.03 6.41
N GLN A 126 10.46 13.58 5.34
CA GLN A 126 10.39 14.31 4.08
C GLN A 126 9.32 15.40 4.16
N PHE A 127 8.13 15.05 4.67
CA PHE A 127 7.03 15.99 4.83
C PHE A 127 7.41 17.21 5.69
N SER A 128 8.18 17.01 6.78
CA SER A 128 8.59 18.10 7.66
C SER A 128 9.48 19.17 7.00
N LYS A 129 10.05 18.86 5.84
CA LYS A 129 10.90 19.77 5.05
C LYS A 129 10.24 20.25 3.76
N MET A 130 9.02 19.76 3.50
CA MET A 130 8.27 20.00 2.27
C MET A 130 7.52 21.31 2.34
N THR A 131 7.51 22.06 1.26
CA THR A 131 6.68 23.25 1.11
C THR A 131 5.25 22.87 0.71
N ASN A 132 4.32 23.82 0.87
CA ASN A 132 2.94 23.61 0.40
C ASN A 132 2.87 23.44 -1.12
N GLU A 133 3.74 24.10 -1.86
CA GLU A 133 3.82 23.98 -3.33
C GLU A 133 4.26 22.57 -3.73
N GLU A 134 5.27 22.01 -3.06
CA GLU A 134 5.71 20.64 -3.30
C GLU A 134 4.63 19.62 -2.95
N LEU A 135 3.94 19.79 -1.82
CA LEU A 135 2.80 18.95 -1.46
C LEU A 135 1.69 19.00 -2.51
N ASN A 136 1.33 20.21 -2.95
CA ASN A 136 0.31 20.40 -3.99
C ASN A 136 0.73 19.73 -5.30
N SER A 137 1.99 19.85 -5.70
CA SER A 137 2.52 19.21 -6.92
C SER A 137 2.38 17.68 -6.88
N ILE A 138 2.68 17.07 -5.73
CA ILE A 138 2.48 15.62 -5.52
C ILE A 138 1.00 15.25 -5.66
N LEU A 139 0.12 15.99 -4.99
CA LEU A 139 -1.31 15.72 -5.02
C LEU A 139 -1.92 15.99 -6.40
N ASP A 140 -1.41 16.98 -7.15
CA ASP A 140 -1.79 17.28 -8.53
C ASP A 140 -1.43 16.10 -9.45
N SER A 141 -0.19 15.61 -9.38
CA SER A 141 0.28 14.48 -10.17
C SER A 141 -0.56 13.21 -9.91
N LEU A 142 -0.91 12.95 -8.63
CA LEU A 142 -1.78 11.82 -8.29
C LEU A 142 -3.22 12.03 -8.78
N ALA A 143 -3.75 13.24 -8.70
CA ALA A 143 -5.09 13.56 -9.18
C ALA A 143 -5.20 13.47 -10.71
N GLU A 144 -4.17 13.92 -11.45
CA GLU A 144 -4.08 13.74 -12.90
C GLU A 144 -4.06 12.27 -13.29
N ASN A 145 -3.34 11.44 -12.56
CA ASN A 145 -3.33 9.99 -12.73
C ASN A 145 -4.62 9.29 -12.27
N SER A 146 -5.57 10.01 -11.68
CA SER A 146 -6.81 9.45 -11.09
C SER A 146 -8.06 9.72 -11.93
N GLN A 147 -7.89 9.95 -13.24
CA GLN A 147 -8.98 10.28 -14.19
C GLN A 147 -9.57 9.08 -14.90
N ASP A 148 -9.06 7.85 -14.65
CA ASP A 148 -9.54 6.66 -15.34
C ASP A 148 -11.01 6.36 -14.98
N VAL A 149 -11.84 6.21 -16.02
CA VAL A 149 -13.29 5.99 -15.87
C VAL A 149 -13.65 4.66 -15.22
N ALA A 150 -12.75 3.68 -15.27
CA ALA A 150 -12.96 2.38 -14.63
C ALA A 150 -12.84 2.48 -13.10
N MET A 151 -12.06 3.43 -12.60
CA MET A 151 -11.85 3.63 -11.16
C MET A 151 -11.55 5.11 -10.85
N ILE A 152 -12.51 5.98 -11.13
CA ILE A 152 -12.39 7.43 -10.95
C ILE A 152 -11.92 7.76 -9.52
N GLY A 153 -10.85 8.55 -9.45
CA GLY A 153 -10.28 9.03 -8.20
C GLY A 153 -9.27 8.10 -7.55
N TYR A 154 -8.88 7.01 -8.22
CA TYR A 154 -7.76 6.18 -7.79
C TYR A 154 -6.63 6.22 -8.83
N PRO A 155 -5.37 6.43 -8.42
CA PRO A 155 -4.27 6.58 -9.38
C PRO A 155 -4.10 5.36 -10.29
N TYR A 156 -4.07 5.58 -11.60
CA TYR A 156 -3.97 4.54 -12.62
C TYR A 156 -2.74 3.64 -12.43
N GLY A 157 -1.59 4.22 -12.09
CA GLY A 157 -0.39 3.46 -11.81
C GLY A 157 -0.56 2.42 -10.69
N ALA A 158 -1.38 2.72 -9.68
CA ALA A 158 -1.70 1.76 -8.62
C ALA A 158 -2.67 0.66 -9.10
N ILE A 159 -3.58 0.98 -10.06
CA ILE A 159 -4.45 -0.01 -10.71
C ILE A 159 -3.62 -0.98 -11.54
N ASP A 160 -2.70 -0.47 -12.34
CA ASP A 160 -1.83 -1.29 -13.18
C ASP A 160 -0.90 -2.16 -12.34
N ALA A 161 -0.29 -1.60 -11.29
CA ALA A 161 0.55 -2.36 -10.37
C ALA A 161 -0.23 -3.55 -9.74
N ASP A 162 -1.49 -3.33 -9.34
CA ASP A 162 -2.35 -4.39 -8.80
C ASP A 162 -2.65 -5.46 -9.87
N ARG A 163 -2.94 -5.05 -11.11
CA ARG A 163 -3.15 -5.98 -12.25
C ARG A 163 -1.91 -6.81 -12.55
N PHE A 164 -0.72 -6.21 -12.58
CA PHE A 164 0.54 -6.92 -12.82
C PHE A 164 0.93 -7.83 -11.66
N ALA A 165 0.56 -7.48 -10.43
CA ALA A 165 0.85 -8.29 -9.25
C ALA A 165 -0.11 -9.48 -9.09
N GLN A 166 -1.23 -9.51 -9.82
CA GLN A 166 -2.19 -10.61 -9.76
C GLN A 166 -1.62 -11.86 -10.43
N VAL A 167 -1.47 -12.93 -9.65
CA VAL A 167 -1.17 -14.26 -10.17
C VAL A 167 -2.47 -14.89 -10.69
N ARG A 168 -2.55 -15.16 -11.99
CA ARG A 168 -3.72 -15.78 -12.62
C ARG A 168 -3.81 -17.25 -12.23
N ARG A 169 -5.02 -17.83 -12.32
CA ARG A 169 -5.25 -19.24 -11.93
C ARG A 169 -4.44 -20.24 -12.75
N ASP A 170 -4.25 -19.97 -14.02
CA ASP A 170 -3.42 -20.76 -14.94
C ASP A 170 -1.93 -20.69 -14.53
N GLU A 171 -1.43 -19.50 -14.19
CA GLU A 171 -0.07 -19.29 -13.69
C GLU A 171 0.15 -19.95 -12.32
N LEU A 172 -0.87 -19.90 -11.44
CA LEU A 172 -0.81 -20.53 -10.13
C LEU A 172 -0.52 -22.03 -10.23
N GLY A 173 -1.15 -22.73 -11.18
CA GLY A 173 -0.90 -24.15 -11.47
C GLY A 173 0.55 -24.41 -11.88
N MET A 174 1.11 -23.54 -12.73
CA MET A 174 2.50 -23.61 -13.18
C MET A 174 3.49 -23.38 -12.02
N TYR A 175 3.26 -22.34 -11.19
CA TYR A 175 4.08 -22.07 -10.00
C TYR A 175 3.99 -23.20 -8.97
N GLN A 176 2.80 -23.78 -8.77
CA GLN A 176 2.63 -24.95 -7.91
C GLN A 176 3.42 -26.16 -8.42
N GLY A 177 3.38 -26.41 -9.75
CA GLY A 177 4.16 -27.46 -10.39
C GLY A 177 5.67 -27.25 -10.21
N PHE A 178 6.15 -26.02 -10.42
CA PHE A 178 7.54 -25.65 -10.21
C PHE A 178 7.96 -25.85 -8.74
N LEU A 179 7.19 -25.34 -7.80
CA LEU A 179 7.44 -25.51 -6.37
C LEU A 179 7.41 -26.98 -5.96
N LEU A 180 6.54 -27.81 -6.55
CA LEU A 180 6.52 -29.26 -6.32
C LEU A 180 7.78 -29.93 -6.85
N SER A 181 8.29 -29.55 -8.01
CA SER A 181 9.53 -30.07 -8.57
C SER A 181 10.75 -29.74 -7.71
N GLU A 182 10.80 -28.52 -7.16
CA GLU A 182 11.84 -28.11 -6.21
C GLU A 182 11.69 -28.80 -4.84
N LYS A 183 10.44 -29.07 -4.40
CA LYS A 183 10.16 -29.84 -3.17
C LYS A 183 10.80 -31.22 -3.15
N LEU A 184 10.82 -31.89 -4.28
CA LEU A 184 11.42 -33.25 -4.38
C LEU A 184 12.93 -33.24 -4.11
N LYS A 185 13.58 -32.07 -4.21
CA LYS A 185 15.00 -31.88 -3.98
C LYS A 185 15.36 -31.58 -2.49
N HIS A 186 14.39 -31.15 -1.66
CA HIS A 186 14.66 -30.72 -0.28
C HIS A 186 13.81 -31.42 0.79
N PRO A 187 14.46 -32.17 1.73
CA PRO A 187 13.75 -32.95 2.76
C PRO A 187 12.88 -32.12 3.72
N GLU A 188 13.22 -30.86 3.94
CA GLU A 188 12.48 -29.97 4.87
C GLU A 188 11.08 -29.60 4.40
N TRP A 189 10.80 -29.74 3.11
CA TRP A 189 9.47 -29.49 2.56
C TRP A 189 8.40 -30.46 3.03
N LYS A 190 8.79 -31.68 3.47
CA LYS A 190 7.84 -32.63 4.07
C LYS A 190 7.20 -32.10 5.35
N LYS A 191 7.88 -31.23 6.08
CA LYS A 191 7.33 -30.57 7.28
C LYS A 191 6.31 -29.49 6.89
N LEU A 192 6.61 -28.70 5.86
CA LEU A 192 5.70 -27.66 5.36
C LEU A 192 4.42 -28.25 4.73
N GLN A 193 4.50 -29.43 4.12
CA GLN A 193 3.36 -30.14 3.56
C GLN A 193 2.34 -30.56 4.63
N LYS A 194 2.80 -30.97 5.82
CA LYS A 194 1.91 -31.24 6.96
C LYS A 194 1.20 -29.97 7.45
N TYR A 195 1.87 -28.82 7.42
CA TYR A 195 1.26 -27.53 7.77
C TYR A 195 0.26 -27.06 6.72
N SER A 196 0.56 -27.18 5.42
CA SER A 196 -0.38 -26.76 4.36
C SER A 196 -1.60 -27.68 4.27
N ALA A 197 -1.45 -28.97 4.54
CA ALA A 197 -2.58 -29.90 4.59
C ALA A 197 -3.52 -29.61 5.77
N SER A 198 -2.96 -29.22 6.93
CA SER A 198 -3.78 -28.82 8.09
C SER A 198 -4.52 -27.48 7.86
N LEU A 199 -3.92 -26.54 7.11
CA LEU A 199 -4.57 -25.28 6.70
C LEU A 199 -5.64 -25.52 5.62
N GLY A 200 -5.41 -26.45 4.69
CA GLY A 200 -6.40 -26.86 3.68
C GLY A 200 -7.63 -27.49 4.32
N ALA A 201 -7.43 -28.44 5.23
CA ALA A 201 -8.52 -29.08 5.97
C ALA A 201 -9.33 -28.08 6.82
N HIS A 202 -8.69 -27.03 7.34
CA HIS A 202 -9.39 -25.99 8.10
C HIS A 202 -10.26 -25.08 7.20
N ASN A 203 -9.80 -24.81 5.98
CA ASN A 203 -10.56 -24.04 5.00
C ASN A 203 -11.73 -24.87 4.43
N ASP A 204 -11.54 -26.16 4.20
CA ASP A 204 -12.61 -27.07 3.74
C ASP A 204 -13.69 -27.25 4.79
N LEU A 205 -13.34 -27.28 6.08
CA LEU A 205 -14.31 -27.35 7.19
C LEU A 205 -15.09 -26.04 7.37
N ASN A 206 -14.48 -24.89 7.08
CA ASN A 206 -15.16 -23.59 7.16
C ASN A 206 -15.98 -23.24 5.90
N GLY A 207 -15.72 -23.91 4.76
CA GLY A 207 -16.48 -23.75 3.50
C GLY A 207 -17.81 -24.51 3.45
N VAL A 208 -18.09 -25.35 4.43
CA VAL A 208 -19.33 -26.15 4.48
C VAL A 208 -20.46 -25.40 5.22
N THR A 209 -20.23 -24.17 5.68
CA THR A 209 -21.22 -23.37 6.45
C THR A 209 -21.60 -22.08 5.74
N SER A 210 -21.68 -22.05 4.41
CA SER A 210 -22.26 -20.91 3.67
C SER A 210 -23.16 -21.37 2.54
#